data_ebdb1776dcba5850606152b0f214c65c
#
_entry.id   ebdb1776dcba5850606152b0f214c65c
#
_cell.length_a   1.000
_cell.length_b   1.000
_cell.length_c   1.000
_cell.angle_alpha   90.00
_cell.angle_beta   90.00
_cell.angle_gamma   90.00
#
_symmetry.space_group_name_H-M   'P 1'
#
loop_
_entity.id
_entity.type
_entity.pdbx_description
1 polymer ?
#
loop_
_entity_poly.entity_id
_entity_poly.type
_entity_poly.pdbx_seq_one_letter_code
_entity_poly.pdbx_strand_id
1 'polypeptide(L)'
;MNFTARVTSRAFDVGSAPSILRSLRMAALGLASVALSLLGVFPASLPAAAEPPMTVAQARNLIKQLQTDAAGIDQQYTDVQEQIKECRAQLRLKQADAQAQTKKVGRLKLHVGQIALAQFQNRSLDTAARLVVTPDIEGFLSQISTVQKVSENQHAKLQDYQQAQANLAALQNSAETELVTLGEKEKQLKSLAAASDNKLDQAKKVLAKLTADQQKQLAEAEKKATAKANAEARAATKAPAKTNGRAATKASPKANAESRAARKAPPSTRSSSTGSSKGAKALAYAKAQLGEPYARSGAGPSSWDCSGLTMMAWGSVGVSLPHSSRQQFSRGQSVAKSDLRSGDLVFFYSDISHVGLYAGNGQVIHAPRPGKSVEYIKMSYMPYAGARRPG
;
A
#
# COMPACT_ATOMS: atom_id res chain seq x y z
N MET A 1 -12.23 -39.81 -17.75
CA MET A 1 -13.01 -40.38 -16.64
C MET A 1 -13.37 -39.23 -15.71
N ASN A 2 -14.62 -38.76 -15.81
CA ASN A 2 -15.16 -37.62 -15.08
C ASN A 2 -15.62 -38.07 -13.70
N PHE A 3 -15.14 -37.42 -12.62
CA PHE A 3 -15.72 -37.57 -11.29
C PHE A 3 -16.31 -36.22 -10.85
N THR A 4 -17.61 -36.11 -11.03
CA THR A 4 -18.46 -35.09 -10.42
C THR A 4 -18.87 -35.55 -9.04
N ALA A 5 -18.37 -34.93 -7.97
CA ALA A 5 -18.84 -35.16 -6.60
C ALA A 5 -19.90 -34.10 -6.26
N ARG A 6 -21.15 -34.57 -6.16
CA ARG A 6 -22.28 -33.81 -5.54
C ARG A 6 -22.06 -33.74 -4.04
N VAL A 7 -22.01 -32.50 -3.51
CA VAL A 7 -22.11 -32.25 -2.08
C VAL A 7 -23.57 -31.91 -1.75
N THR A 8 -24.22 -32.84 -1.04
CA THR A 8 -25.57 -32.66 -0.47
C THR A 8 -25.46 -31.82 0.83
N SER A 9 -26.18 -30.71 0.87
CA SER A 9 -26.39 -29.88 2.05
C SER A 9 -27.25 -30.62 3.07
N ARG A 10 -26.75 -30.80 4.30
CA ARG A 10 -27.57 -31.10 5.49
C ARG A 10 -27.62 -29.84 6.36
N ALA A 11 -28.80 -29.30 6.46
CA ALA A 11 -29.15 -28.25 7.43
C ALA A 11 -29.08 -28.86 8.85
N PHE A 12 -28.33 -28.22 9.73
CA PHE A 12 -28.44 -28.38 11.19
C PHE A 12 -29.05 -27.12 11.75
N ASP A 13 -30.26 -27.30 12.23
CA ASP A 13 -31.00 -26.34 13.04
C ASP A 13 -30.43 -26.40 14.47
N VAL A 14 -29.91 -25.28 15.00
CA VAL A 14 -29.56 -25.14 16.40
C VAL A 14 -29.99 -23.73 16.88
N GLY A 15 -30.90 -23.82 17.79
CA GLY A 15 -31.53 -22.91 18.70
C GLY A 15 -30.91 -21.56 19.03
N SER A 16 -31.81 -20.66 19.18
CA SER A 16 -31.82 -19.35 19.81
C SER A 16 -30.83 -19.12 20.95
N ALA A 17 -30.06 -18.03 20.89
CA ALA A 17 -29.51 -17.32 22.03
C ALA A 17 -29.29 -15.82 21.73
N PRO A 18 -29.22 -14.93 22.72
CA PRO A 18 -29.87 -13.62 22.64
C PRO A 18 -28.99 -12.47 22.12
N SER A 19 -29.69 -11.51 21.53
CA SER A 19 -29.25 -10.19 21.13
C SER A 19 -28.49 -9.43 22.23
N ILE A 20 -27.23 -9.07 21.94
CA ILE A 20 -26.55 -7.96 22.60
C ILE A 20 -26.29 -6.90 21.51
N LEU A 21 -27.15 -5.88 21.50
CA LEU A 21 -26.93 -4.62 20.81
C LEU A 21 -25.65 -3.98 21.34
N ARG A 22 -24.64 -3.82 20.51
CA ARG A 22 -23.62 -2.79 20.66
C ARG A 22 -23.59 -1.93 19.43
N SER A 23 -24.13 -0.74 19.62
CA SER A 23 -24.12 0.41 18.74
C SER A 23 -22.72 0.75 18.22
N LEU A 24 -22.45 0.50 16.93
CA LEU A 24 -21.37 1.18 16.20
C LEU A 24 -21.97 2.39 15.51
N ARG A 25 -21.61 3.57 16.00
CA ARG A 25 -21.90 4.85 15.35
C ARG A 25 -21.11 4.92 14.04
N MET A 26 -21.79 4.71 12.92
CA MET A 26 -21.30 5.12 11.61
C MET A 26 -21.44 6.63 11.50
N ALA A 27 -20.32 7.33 11.39
CA ALA A 27 -20.30 8.71 10.94
C ALA A 27 -20.59 8.72 9.43
N ALA A 28 -21.87 8.94 9.10
CA ALA A 28 -22.29 9.25 7.74
C ALA A 28 -21.90 10.70 7.44
N LEU A 29 -20.92 10.90 6.57
CA LEU A 29 -20.64 12.18 5.94
C LEU A 29 -21.82 12.52 5.01
N GLY A 30 -22.61 13.49 5.42
CA GLY A 30 -23.76 13.98 4.71
C GLY A 30 -23.39 14.63 3.38
N LEU A 31 -23.90 14.08 2.30
CA LEU A 31 -24.11 14.77 1.04
C LEU A 31 -25.33 15.69 1.23
N ALA A 32 -25.08 16.97 1.36
CA ALA A 32 -26.14 17.99 1.36
C ALA A 32 -26.70 18.09 -0.07
N SER A 33 -27.81 17.40 -0.30
CA SER A 33 -28.70 17.65 -1.43
C SER A 33 -29.58 18.85 -1.09
N VAL A 34 -29.29 20.02 -1.67
CA VAL A 34 -30.19 21.15 -1.66
C VAL A 34 -31.31 20.87 -2.68
N ALA A 35 -32.43 20.36 -2.16
CA ALA A 35 -33.67 20.32 -2.92
C ALA A 35 -34.37 21.70 -2.79
N LEU A 36 -34.28 22.51 -3.84
CA LEU A 36 -35.05 23.73 -3.96
C LEU A 36 -36.34 23.40 -4.67
N SER A 37 -37.40 23.14 -3.89
CA SER A 37 -38.78 23.05 -4.38
C SER A 37 -39.38 24.44 -4.45
N LEU A 38 -39.53 24.96 -5.68
CA LEU A 38 -40.41 26.08 -5.98
C LEU A 38 -41.46 25.63 -7.02
N LEU A 39 -42.67 25.36 -6.55
CA LEU A 39 -43.86 25.33 -7.40
C LEU A 39 -44.13 26.74 -7.89
N GLY A 40 -44.04 26.93 -9.17
CA GLY A 40 -44.49 28.12 -9.88
C GLY A 40 -44.86 27.72 -11.30
N VAL A 41 -46.20 27.57 -11.53
CA VAL A 41 -46.77 27.36 -12.85
C VAL A 41 -46.57 28.64 -13.67
N PHE A 42 -45.77 28.61 -14.71
CA PHE A 42 -45.77 29.57 -15.79
C PHE A 42 -45.66 28.82 -17.12
N PRO A 43 -46.65 28.94 -18.00
CA PRO A 43 -46.51 28.47 -19.36
C PRO A 43 -45.90 29.62 -20.17
N ALA A 44 -44.57 29.66 -20.30
CA ALA A 44 -43.88 30.41 -21.32
C ALA A 44 -42.73 29.55 -21.80
N SER A 45 -42.88 29.01 -22.98
CA SER A 45 -41.78 28.43 -23.76
C SER A 45 -40.74 29.51 -24.08
N LEU A 46 -39.88 29.78 -23.12
CA LEU A 46 -38.65 30.51 -23.40
C LEU A 46 -37.80 29.60 -24.28
N PRO A 47 -37.27 30.12 -25.41
CA PRO A 47 -36.29 29.38 -26.18
C PRO A 47 -35.16 29.03 -25.22
N ALA A 48 -34.82 27.74 -25.17
CA ALA A 48 -33.65 27.29 -24.38
C ALA A 48 -32.46 28.14 -24.85
N ALA A 49 -32.05 29.10 -24.05
CA ALA A 49 -30.85 29.88 -24.30
C ALA A 49 -29.71 28.88 -24.46
N ALA A 50 -29.19 28.74 -25.66
CA ALA A 50 -28.06 27.89 -25.94
C ALA A 50 -26.94 28.35 -25.01
N GLU A 51 -26.48 27.45 -24.14
CA GLU A 51 -25.35 27.75 -23.27
C GLU A 51 -24.22 28.35 -24.09
N PRO A 52 -23.62 29.48 -23.68
CA PRO A 52 -22.59 30.11 -24.47
C PRO A 52 -21.47 29.12 -24.75
N PRO A 53 -20.94 29.07 -25.97
CA PRO A 53 -19.93 28.11 -26.36
C PRO A 53 -18.72 28.23 -25.45
N MET A 54 -18.27 27.10 -24.87
CA MET A 54 -17.12 27.04 -23.97
C MET A 54 -15.88 27.59 -24.66
N THR A 55 -15.17 28.52 -23.99
CA THR A 55 -13.91 29.05 -24.54
C THR A 55 -12.78 27.99 -24.44
N VAL A 56 -11.77 28.11 -25.31
CA VAL A 56 -10.60 27.22 -25.32
C VAL A 56 -9.90 27.20 -23.94
N ALA A 57 -9.84 28.34 -23.24
CA ALA A 57 -9.25 28.45 -21.90
C ALA A 57 -10.05 27.67 -20.85
N GLN A 58 -11.38 27.79 -20.88
CA GLN A 58 -12.27 27.03 -19.97
C GLN A 58 -12.16 25.52 -20.24
N ALA A 59 -12.21 25.11 -21.52
CA ALA A 59 -12.05 23.72 -21.89
C ALA A 59 -10.70 23.15 -21.44
N ARG A 60 -9.61 23.90 -21.66
CA ARG A 60 -8.27 23.53 -21.20
C ARG A 60 -8.22 23.29 -19.69
N ASN A 61 -8.77 24.21 -18.92
CA ASN A 61 -8.75 24.09 -17.46
C ASN A 61 -9.57 22.90 -16.98
N LEU A 62 -10.76 22.68 -17.56
CA LEU A 62 -11.62 21.55 -17.23
C LEU A 62 -10.98 20.20 -17.61
N ILE A 63 -10.41 20.09 -18.81
CA ILE A 63 -9.69 18.89 -19.25
C ILE A 63 -8.51 18.63 -18.31
N LYS A 64 -7.73 19.65 -17.96
CA LYS A 64 -6.62 19.53 -17.02
C LYS A 64 -7.08 19.04 -15.66
N GLN A 65 -8.19 19.58 -15.14
CA GLN A 65 -8.76 19.16 -13.87
C GLN A 65 -9.19 17.69 -13.91
N LEU A 66 -9.98 17.28 -14.91
CA LEU A 66 -10.46 15.90 -15.07
C LEU A 66 -9.30 14.90 -15.18
N GLN A 67 -8.25 15.25 -15.92
CA GLN A 67 -7.05 14.42 -16.04
C GLN A 67 -6.25 14.38 -14.73
N THR A 68 -6.21 15.45 -13.95
CA THR A 68 -5.54 15.47 -12.62
C THR A 68 -6.32 14.64 -11.61
N ASP A 69 -7.66 14.74 -11.62
CA ASP A 69 -8.51 13.88 -10.80
C ASP A 69 -8.31 12.40 -11.16
N ALA A 70 -8.27 12.09 -12.47
CA ALA A 70 -7.98 10.72 -12.92
C ALA A 70 -6.62 10.23 -12.43
N ALA A 71 -5.57 11.05 -12.48
CA ALA A 71 -4.25 10.68 -11.97
C ALA A 71 -4.24 10.42 -10.45
N GLY A 72 -5.01 11.20 -9.68
CA GLY A 72 -5.20 10.94 -8.24
C GLY A 72 -5.89 9.59 -7.98
N ILE A 73 -6.91 9.25 -8.77
CA ILE A 73 -7.59 7.95 -8.71
C ILE A 73 -6.64 6.83 -9.16
N ASP A 74 -5.81 7.05 -10.18
CA ASP A 74 -4.80 6.09 -10.64
C ASP A 74 -3.77 5.77 -9.55
N GLN A 75 -3.41 6.74 -8.71
CA GLN A 75 -2.55 6.47 -7.55
C GLN A 75 -3.27 5.63 -6.48
N GLN A 76 -4.55 5.89 -6.21
CA GLN A 76 -5.33 5.03 -5.31
C GLN A 76 -5.44 3.60 -5.87
N TYR A 77 -5.60 3.47 -7.19
CA TYR A 77 -5.60 2.17 -7.87
C TYR A 77 -4.26 1.43 -7.65
N THR A 78 -3.15 2.12 -7.84
CA THR A 78 -1.80 1.55 -7.62
C THR A 78 -1.56 1.19 -6.16
N ASP A 79 -2.03 2.01 -5.20
CA ASP A 79 -1.97 1.72 -3.77
C ASP A 79 -2.73 0.42 -3.43
N VAL A 80 -3.93 0.23 -4.00
CA VAL A 80 -4.71 -1.00 -3.81
C VAL A 80 -4.04 -2.20 -4.45
N GLN A 81 -3.40 -2.04 -5.62
CA GLN A 81 -2.60 -3.11 -6.24
C GLN A 81 -1.46 -3.59 -5.34
N GLU A 82 -0.71 -2.68 -4.72
CA GLU A 82 0.37 -3.04 -3.77
C GLU A 82 -0.20 -3.75 -2.54
N GLN A 83 -1.36 -3.30 -2.01
CA GLN A 83 -2.04 -3.98 -0.91
C GLN A 83 -2.52 -5.38 -1.29
N ILE A 84 -3.03 -5.58 -2.51
CA ILE A 84 -3.41 -6.91 -3.04
C ILE A 84 -2.19 -7.83 -3.11
N LYS A 85 -1.05 -7.33 -3.56
CA LYS A 85 0.19 -8.08 -3.64
C LYS A 85 0.65 -8.54 -2.25
N GLU A 86 0.60 -7.65 -1.26
CA GLU A 86 0.91 -7.97 0.13
C GLU A 86 -0.06 -8.98 0.73
N CYS A 87 -1.38 -8.76 0.57
CA CYS A 87 -2.43 -9.66 1.00
C CYS A 87 -2.24 -11.08 0.42
N ARG A 88 -1.94 -11.20 -0.88
CA ARG A 88 -1.61 -12.48 -1.51
C ARG A 88 -0.36 -13.14 -0.94
N ALA A 89 0.64 -12.38 -0.55
CA ALA A 89 1.85 -12.90 0.10
C ALA A 89 1.51 -13.46 1.50
N GLN A 90 0.75 -12.70 2.30
CA GLN A 90 0.29 -13.14 3.62
C GLN A 90 -0.58 -14.38 3.53
N LEU A 91 -1.51 -14.44 2.58
CA LEU A 91 -2.36 -15.61 2.36
C LEU A 91 -1.53 -16.87 2.05
N ARG A 92 -0.50 -16.77 1.21
CA ARG A 92 0.39 -17.91 0.93
C ARG A 92 1.10 -18.42 2.19
N LEU A 93 1.58 -17.52 3.05
CA LEU A 93 2.22 -17.89 4.32
C LEU A 93 1.22 -18.60 5.24
N LYS A 94 0.04 -18.03 5.45
CA LYS A 94 -1.02 -18.63 6.29
C LYS A 94 -1.45 -20.00 5.77
N GLN A 95 -1.55 -20.18 4.46
CA GLN A 95 -1.86 -21.48 3.85
C GLN A 95 -0.74 -22.52 4.07
N ALA A 96 0.52 -22.10 3.96
CA ALA A 96 1.66 -22.98 4.25
C ALA A 96 1.68 -23.41 5.73
N ASP A 97 1.44 -22.48 6.65
CA ASP A 97 1.35 -22.75 8.09
C ASP A 97 0.17 -23.70 8.40
N ALA A 98 -1.00 -23.49 7.79
CA ALA A 98 -2.15 -24.37 7.96
C ALA A 98 -1.85 -25.79 7.43
N GLN A 99 -1.13 -25.94 6.31
CA GLN A 99 -0.71 -27.24 5.80
C GLN A 99 0.27 -27.95 6.76
N ALA A 100 1.25 -27.22 7.29
CA ALA A 100 2.19 -27.76 8.29
C ALA A 100 1.46 -28.21 9.55
N GLN A 101 0.52 -27.40 10.03
CA GLN A 101 -0.30 -27.72 11.21
C GLN A 101 -1.25 -28.91 10.95
N THR A 102 -1.82 -29.04 9.75
CA THR A 102 -2.62 -30.22 9.34
C THR A 102 -1.81 -31.51 9.46
N LYS A 103 -0.55 -31.50 8.99
CA LYS A 103 0.34 -32.65 9.13
C LYS A 103 0.64 -32.97 10.60
N LYS A 104 0.82 -31.94 11.45
CA LYS A 104 1.01 -32.11 12.90
C LYS A 104 -0.21 -32.74 13.56
N VAL A 105 -1.41 -32.23 13.28
CA VAL A 105 -2.69 -32.77 13.77
C VAL A 105 -2.85 -34.23 13.34
N GLY A 106 -2.54 -34.57 12.08
CA GLY A 106 -2.58 -35.92 11.57
C GLY A 106 -1.68 -36.90 12.34
N ARG A 107 -0.44 -36.49 12.63
CA ARG A 107 0.49 -37.32 13.44
C ARG A 107 -0.01 -37.51 14.86
N LEU A 108 -0.49 -36.44 15.52
CA LEU A 108 -1.02 -36.50 16.88
C LEU A 108 -2.30 -37.36 16.94
N LYS A 109 -3.18 -37.26 15.94
CA LYS A 109 -4.38 -38.09 15.81
C LYS A 109 -4.04 -39.58 15.76
N LEU A 110 -3.06 -39.96 14.95
CA LEU A 110 -2.59 -41.35 14.90
C LEU A 110 -2.06 -41.84 16.25
N HIS A 111 -1.29 -41.00 16.94
CA HIS A 111 -0.72 -41.34 18.25
C HIS A 111 -1.79 -41.50 19.33
N VAL A 112 -2.75 -40.58 19.39
CA VAL A 112 -3.92 -40.68 20.29
C VAL A 112 -4.75 -41.92 19.97
N GLY A 113 -4.94 -42.24 18.68
CA GLY A 113 -5.63 -43.45 18.25
C GLY A 113 -4.94 -44.73 18.71
N GLN A 114 -3.61 -44.79 18.61
CA GLN A 114 -2.82 -45.96 19.12
C GLN A 114 -2.95 -46.10 20.63
N ILE A 115 -2.91 -44.97 21.40
CA ILE A 115 -3.13 -44.98 22.84
C ILE A 115 -4.53 -45.52 23.18
N ALA A 116 -5.57 -45.05 22.52
CA ALA A 116 -6.94 -45.45 22.73
C ALA A 116 -7.13 -46.96 22.43
N LEU A 117 -6.52 -47.47 21.34
CA LEU A 117 -6.57 -48.89 20.96
C LEU A 117 -5.86 -49.74 22.03
N ALA A 118 -4.68 -49.34 22.51
CA ALA A 118 -3.95 -50.05 23.58
C ALA A 118 -4.76 -50.10 24.87
N GLN A 119 -5.43 -49.01 25.25
CA GLN A 119 -6.31 -49.00 26.45
C GLN A 119 -7.52 -49.90 26.27
N PHE A 120 -8.12 -49.94 25.07
CA PHE A 120 -9.24 -50.83 24.80
C PHE A 120 -8.84 -52.30 24.89
N GLN A 121 -7.70 -52.68 24.35
CA GLN A 121 -7.16 -54.03 24.39
C GLN A 121 -6.77 -54.48 25.81
N ASN A 122 -6.27 -53.55 26.65
CA ASN A 122 -5.85 -53.85 28.01
C ASN A 122 -6.98 -53.84 29.06
N ARG A 123 -8.21 -53.42 28.68
CA ARG A 123 -9.39 -53.38 29.56
C ARG A 123 -9.81 -54.78 30.07
N SER A 124 -9.37 -55.84 29.47
CA SER A 124 -9.72 -57.23 29.86
C SER A 124 -8.85 -57.79 30.99
N LEU A 125 -7.82 -57.10 31.41
CA LEU A 125 -6.97 -57.50 32.54
C LEU A 125 -7.16 -56.50 33.67
N ASP A 126 -8.05 -56.87 34.58
CA ASP A 126 -8.31 -56.07 35.80
C ASP A 126 -7.03 -55.91 36.60
N THR A 127 -6.50 -54.69 36.58
CA THR A 127 -5.28 -54.27 37.32
C THR A 127 -5.46 -54.50 38.82
N ALA A 128 -6.70 -54.46 39.32
CA ALA A 128 -7.07 -54.80 40.68
C ALA A 128 -6.88 -56.29 41.00
N ALA A 129 -7.12 -57.20 40.01
CA ALA A 129 -6.92 -58.63 40.20
C ALA A 129 -5.43 -59.02 40.28
N ARG A 130 -4.53 -58.26 39.66
CA ARG A 130 -3.07 -58.45 39.79
C ARG A 130 -2.53 -57.94 41.15
N LEU A 131 -3.23 -57.02 41.77
CA LEU A 131 -2.83 -56.41 43.04
C LEU A 131 -2.87 -57.37 44.21
N VAL A 132 -3.71 -58.42 44.11
CA VAL A 132 -3.96 -59.39 45.23
C VAL A 132 -2.91 -60.50 45.27
N VAL A 133 -2.03 -60.63 44.27
CA VAL A 133 -1.16 -61.81 44.12
C VAL A 133 0.34 -61.52 44.28
N THR A 134 0.78 -60.26 44.43
CA THR A 134 2.23 -59.95 44.55
C THR A 134 2.66 -59.59 45.96
N PRO A 135 3.58 -60.37 46.57
CA PRO A 135 4.08 -60.08 47.92
C PRO A 135 5.18 -59.03 48.01
N ASP A 136 5.56 -58.41 46.90
CA ASP A 136 6.63 -57.41 46.77
C ASP A 136 6.07 -55.96 46.76
N ILE A 137 6.15 -55.29 47.87
CA ILE A 137 5.66 -53.91 48.09
C ILE A 137 6.50 -52.90 47.34
N GLU A 138 7.81 -53.05 47.18
CA GLU A 138 8.68 -52.13 46.45
C GLU A 138 8.46 -52.21 44.92
N GLY A 139 8.31 -53.42 44.39
CA GLY A 139 7.93 -53.65 43.03
C GLY A 139 6.56 -53.04 42.68
N PHE A 140 5.60 -53.11 43.63
CA PHE A 140 4.29 -52.51 43.50
C PHE A 140 4.31 -51.00 43.43
N LEU A 141 5.05 -50.31 44.32
CA LEU A 141 5.20 -48.84 44.29
C LEU A 141 5.88 -48.36 42.99
N SER A 142 6.86 -49.09 42.49
CA SER A 142 7.50 -48.81 41.20
C SER A 142 6.53 -48.97 40.03
N GLN A 143 5.63 -49.96 40.04
CA GLN A 143 4.60 -50.14 39.03
C GLN A 143 3.55 -49.02 39.06
N ILE A 144 3.09 -48.59 40.23
CA ILE A 144 2.16 -47.47 40.38
C ILE A 144 2.78 -46.19 39.79
N SER A 145 4.03 -45.87 40.11
CA SER A 145 4.71 -44.69 39.61
C SER A 145 4.84 -44.72 38.07
N THR A 146 5.05 -45.91 37.51
CA THR A 146 5.12 -46.10 36.07
C THR A 146 3.74 -45.91 35.39
N VAL A 147 2.67 -46.45 35.98
CA VAL A 147 1.29 -46.29 35.49
C VAL A 147 0.87 -44.83 35.56
N GLN A 148 1.20 -44.14 36.66
CA GLN A 148 0.92 -42.73 36.81
C GLN A 148 1.64 -41.90 35.74
N LYS A 149 2.91 -42.14 35.49
CA LYS A 149 3.72 -41.46 34.49
C LYS A 149 3.20 -41.71 33.04
N VAL A 150 2.72 -42.93 32.77
CA VAL A 150 2.08 -43.28 31.51
C VAL A 150 0.76 -42.52 31.35
N SER A 151 -0.06 -42.43 32.38
CA SER A 151 -1.32 -41.68 32.38
C SER A 151 -1.09 -40.19 32.15
N GLU A 152 -0.13 -39.58 32.85
CA GLU A 152 0.26 -38.17 32.66
C GLU A 152 0.70 -37.91 31.21
N ASN A 153 1.50 -38.81 30.63
CA ASN A 153 1.97 -38.71 29.25
C ASN A 153 0.82 -38.82 28.22
N GLN A 154 -0.18 -39.65 28.49
CA GLN A 154 -1.37 -39.81 27.66
C GLN A 154 -2.24 -38.55 27.71
N HIS A 155 -2.46 -37.97 28.90
CA HIS A 155 -3.17 -36.70 29.04
C HIS A 155 -2.46 -35.56 28.31
N ALA A 156 -1.13 -35.47 28.44
CA ALA A 156 -0.35 -34.46 27.70
C ALA A 156 -0.49 -34.61 26.20
N LYS A 157 -0.48 -35.84 25.66
CA LYS A 157 -0.67 -36.07 24.19
C LYS A 157 -2.07 -35.72 23.73
N LEU A 158 -3.10 -35.94 24.53
CA LEU A 158 -4.45 -35.52 24.21
C LEU A 158 -4.58 -33.98 24.18
N GLN A 159 -3.98 -33.32 25.18
CA GLN A 159 -3.91 -31.85 25.23
C GLN A 159 -3.15 -31.29 24.01
N ASP A 160 -2.00 -31.87 23.66
CA ASP A 160 -1.24 -31.50 22.47
C ASP A 160 -2.10 -31.60 21.20
N TYR A 161 -2.89 -32.66 21.07
CA TYR A 161 -3.79 -32.86 19.93
C TYR A 161 -4.89 -31.81 19.89
N GLN A 162 -5.57 -31.55 21.02
CA GLN A 162 -6.62 -30.55 21.12
C GLN A 162 -6.09 -29.14 20.81
N GLN A 163 -4.94 -28.79 21.37
CA GLN A 163 -4.27 -27.51 21.08
C GLN A 163 -3.87 -27.39 19.61
N ALA A 164 -3.37 -28.49 19.02
CA ALA A 164 -3.02 -28.51 17.61
C ALA A 164 -4.25 -28.32 16.70
N GLN A 165 -5.39 -28.91 17.06
CA GLN A 165 -6.66 -28.72 16.34
C GLN A 165 -7.16 -27.26 16.46
N ALA A 166 -7.12 -26.68 17.66
CA ALA A 166 -7.51 -25.29 17.88
C ALA A 166 -6.63 -24.32 17.06
N ASN A 167 -5.32 -24.57 17.04
CA ASN A 167 -4.39 -23.78 16.24
C ASN A 167 -4.66 -23.91 14.73
N LEU A 168 -5.00 -25.12 14.25
CA LEU A 168 -5.36 -25.33 12.85
C LEU A 168 -6.63 -24.55 12.47
N ALA A 169 -7.66 -24.62 13.32
CA ALA A 169 -8.90 -23.86 13.10
C ALA A 169 -8.64 -22.35 13.07
N ALA A 170 -7.80 -21.83 13.97
CA ALA A 170 -7.43 -20.42 13.99
C ALA A 170 -6.69 -19.99 12.70
N LEU A 171 -5.76 -20.82 12.20
CA LEU A 171 -5.06 -20.55 10.95
C LEU A 171 -6.00 -20.58 9.73
N GLN A 172 -6.94 -21.53 9.69
CA GLN A 172 -7.94 -21.62 8.62
C GLN A 172 -8.86 -20.40 8.62
N ASN A 173 -9.39 -19.99 9.76
CA ASN A 173 -10.21 -18.79 9.89
C ASN A 173 -9.45 -17.52 9.50
N SER A 174 -8.17 -17.43 9.88
CA SER A 174 -7.31 -16.30 9.50
C SER A 174 -7.05 -16.25 7.99
N ALA A 175 -6.88 -17.39 7.33
CA ALA A 175 -6.73 -17.48 5.88
C ALA A 175 -8.03 -17.12 5.14
N GLU A 176 -9.18 -17.53 5.66
CA GLU A 176 -10.49 -17.18 5.12
C GLU A 176 -10.77 -15.67 5.22
N THR A 177 -10.46 -15.05 6.35
CA THR A 177 -10.55 -13.59 6.53
C THR A 177 -9.70 -12.86 5.50
N GLU A 178 -8.48 -13.35 5.24
CA GLU A 178 -7.59 -12.76 4.23
C GLU A 178 -8.15 -12.90 2.81
N LEU A 179 -8.81 -14.02 2.49
CA LEU A 179 -9.49 -14.21 1.20
C LEU A 179 -10.66 -13.24 1.00
N VAL A 180 -11.46 -12.99 2.03
CA VAL A 180 -12.54 -12.01 2.00
C VAL A 180 -11.95 -10.61 1.75
N THR A 181 -10.93 -10.23 2.51
CA THR A 181 -10.23 -8.95 2.36
C THR A 181 -9.67 -8.78 0.94
N LEU A 182 -9.08 -9.84 0.37
CA LEU A 182 -8.58 -9.84 -1.01
C LEU A 182 -9.71 -9.58 -2.01
N GLY A 183 -10.85 -10.25 -1.85
CA GLY A 183 -12.02 -10.06 -2.71
C GLY A 183 -12.58 -8.63 -2.65
N GLU A 184 -12.60 -8.01 -1.47
CA GLU A 184 -13.02 -6.61 -1.31
C GLU A 184 -12.06 -5.65 -2.01
N LYS A 185 -10.73 -5.85 -1.86
CA LYS A 185 -9.72 -5.05 -2.54
C LYS A 185 -9.78 -5.19 -4.07
N GLU A 186 -10.06 -6.37 -4.59
CA GLU A 186 -10.24 -6.57 -6.04
C GLU A 186 -11.51 -5.86 -6.57
N LYS A 187 -12.59 -5.81 -5.80
CA LYS A 187 -13.77 -5.00 -6.12
C LYS A 187 -13.43 -3.50 -6.10
N GLN A 188 -12.72 -3.05 -5.09
CA GLN A 188 -12.26 -1.66 -4.99
C GLN A 188 -11.36 -1.28 -6.18
N LEU A 189 -10.47 -2.16 -6.60
CA LEU A 189 -9.60 -1.94 -7.75
C LEU A 189 -10.41 -1.71 -9.05
N LYS A 190 -11.43 -2.54 -9.28
CA LYS A 190 -12.33 -2.38 -10.45
C LYS A 190 -13.10 -1.07 -10.40
N SER A 191 -13.59 -0.68 -9.24
CA SER A 191 -14.31 0.57 -9.03
C SER A 191 -13.42 1.79 -9.30
N LEU A 192 -12.17 1.78 -8.83
CA LEU A 192 -11.20 2.84 -9.09
C LEU A 192 -10.84 2.94 -10.58
N ALA A 193 -10.65 1.80 -11.26
CA ALA A 193 -10.42 1.79 -12.71
C ALA A 193 -11.57 2.47 -13.46
N ALA A 194 -12.81 2.07 -13.18
CA ALA A 194 -14.00 2.64 -13.79
C ALA A 194 -14.15 4.14 -13.48
N ALA A 195 -13.84 4.58 -12.26
CA ALA A 195 -13.90 5.99 -11.87
C ALA A 195 -12.88 6.85 -12.63
N SER A 196 -11.64 6.36 -12.79
CA SER A 196 -10.63 7.05 -13.58
C SER A 196 -11.00 7.11 -15.06
N ASP A 197 -11.47 6.01 -15.65
CA ASP A 197 -11.91 5.95 -17.03
C ASP A 197 -13.07 6.93 -17.30
N ASN A 198 -14.03 7.03 -16.37
CA ASN A 198 -15.11 8.02 -16.42
C ASN A 198 -14.60 9.47 -16.49
N LYS A 199 -13.58 9.80 -15.70
CA LYS A 199 -12.96 11.14 -15.71
C LYS A 199 -12.31 11.41 -17.08
N LEU A 200 -11.62 10.42 -17.64
CA LEU A 200 -10.99 10.53 -18.97
C LEU A 200 -12.03 10.65 -20.08
N ASP A 201 -13.13 9.94 -20.00
CA ASP A 201 -14.22 10.04 -20.98
C ASP A 201 -14.94 11.39 -20.90
N GLN A 202 -15.11 11.94 -19.70
CA GLN A 202 -15.58 13.32 -19.53
C GLN A 202 -14.62 14.32 -20.20
N ALA A 203 -13.31 14.17 -20.02
CA ALA A 203 -12.30 15.01 -20.67
C ALA A 203 -12.35 14.90 -22.19
N LYS A 204 -12.52 13.69 -22.75
CA LYS A 204 -12.71 13.46 -24.19
C LYS A 204 -13.99 14.13 -24.71
N LYS A 205 -15.11 14.04 -23.97
CA LYS A 205 -16.37 14.69 -24.32
C LYS A 205 -16.23 16.22 -24.35
N VAL A 206 -15.49 16.81 -23.42
CA VAL A 206 -15.17 18.25 -23.43
C VAL A 206 -14.34 18.60 -24.66
N LEU A 207 -13.32 17.81 -24.99
CA LEU A 207 -12.50 18.02 -26.18
C LEU A 207 -13.32 17.91 -27.48
N ALA A 208 -14.25 16.94 -27.55
CA ALA A 208 -15.11 16.73 -28.74
C ALA A 208 -16.11 17.87 -28.98
N LYS A 209 -16.44 18.67 -27.95
CA LYS A 209 -17.30 19.86 -28.11
C LYS A 209 -16.55 21.06 -28.73
N LEU A 210 -15.23 21.01 -28.82
CA LEU A 210 -14.42 22.07 -29.44
C LEU A 210 -14.38 21.88 -30.95
N THR A 211 -14.34 23.01 -31.71
CA THR A 211 -14.09 22.97 -33.14
C THR A 211 -12.68 22.45 -33.47
N ALA A 212 -12.44 22.02 -34.68
CA ALA A 212 -11.13 21.54 -35.13
C ALA A 212 -10.02 22.58 -34.88
N ASP A 213 -10.30 23.87 -35.17
CA ASP A 213 -9.36 24.95 -34.93
C ASP A 213 -9.07 25.17 -33.42
N GLN A 214 -10.11 25.10 -32.59
CA GLN A 214 -9.95 25.20 -31.15
C GLN A 214 -9.15 24.02 -30.59
N GLN A 215 -9.37 22.80 -31.07
CA GLN A 215 -8.59 21.61 -30.71
C GLN A 215 -7.11 21.77 -31.10
N LYS A 216 -6.84 22.30 -32.30
CA LYS A 216 -5.49 22.59 -32.79
C LYS A 216 -4.79 23.64 -31.91
N GLN A 217 -5.47 24.74 -31.60
CA GLN A 217 -4.96 25.78 -30.69
C GLN A 217 -4.64 25.21 -29.31
N LEU A 218 -5.49 24.33 -28.75
CA LEU A 218 -5.28 23.67 -27.47
C LEU A 218 -4.01 22.80 -27.50
N ALA A 219 -3.87 21.95 -28.54
CA ALA A 219 -2.73 21.07 -28.72
C ALA A 219 -1.41 21.84 -28.87
N GLU A 220 -1.41 22.94 -29.62
CA GLU A 220 -0.24 23.82 -29.76
C GLU A 220 0.12 24.53 -28.48
N ALA A 221 -0.86 25.02 -27.73
CA ALA A 221 -0.64 25.65 -26.41
C ALA A 221 0.00 24.67 -25.40
N GLU A 222 -0.45 23.42 -25.41
CA GLU A 222 0.10 22.36 -24.56
C GLU A 222 1.54 22.01 -24.95
N LYS A 223 1.82 21.85 -26.26
CA LYS A 223 3.20 21.61 -26.76
C LYS A 223 4.15 22.73 -26.38
N LYS A 224 3.73 24.00 -26.57
CA LYS A 224 4.51 25.18 -26.19
C LYS A 224 4.78 25.22 -24.68
N ALA A 225 3.78 24.93 -23.85
CA ALA A 225 3.93 24.91 -22.40
C ALA A 225 4.94 23.86 -21.92
N THR A 226 4.84 22.62 -22.46
CA THR A 226 5.77 21.53 -22.14
C THR A 226 7.18 21.82 -22.64
N ALA A 227 7.33 22.31 -23.88
CA ALA A 227 8.63 22.69 -24.42
C ALA A 227 9.31 23.80 -23.61
N LYS A 228 8.53 24.82 -23.21
CA LYS A 228 9.01 25.91 -22.35
C LYS A 228 9.48 25.40 -20.99
N ALA A 229 8.69 24.55 -20.32
CA ALA A 229 9.06 23.96 -19.03
C ALA A 229 10.35 23.14 -19.14
N ASN A 230 10.47 22.30 -20.16
CA ASN A 230 11.65 21.49 -20.39
C ASN A 230 12.89 22.35 -20.75
N ALA A 231 12.75 23.43 -21.53
CA ALA A 231 13.83 24.34 -21.85
C ALA A 231 14.32 25.10 -20.62
N GLU A 232 13.41 25.65 -19.81
CA GLU A 232 13.73 26.33 -18.56
C GLU A 232 14.45 25.39 -17.58
N ALA A 233 14.01 24.14 -17.46
CA ALA A 233 14.65 23.14 -16.61
C ALA A 233 16.07 22.80 -17.06
N ARG A 234 16.27 22.61 -18.38
CA ARG A 234 17.61 22.36 -18.96
C ARG A 234 18.55 23.57 -18.79
N ALA A 235 18.05 24.78 -18.92
CA ALA A 235 18.83 26.00 -18.65
C ALA A 235 19.21 26.10 -17.18
N ALA A 236 18.26 25.84 -16.29
CA ALA A 236 18.48 25.87 -14.84
C ALA A 236 19.49 24.81 -14.36
N THR A 237 19.52 23.63 -15.01
CA THR A 237 20.50 22.57 -14.66
C THR A 237 21.90 22.84 -15.18
N LYS A 238 22.07 23.74 -16.16
CA LYS A 238 23.40 24.15 -16.69
C LYS A 238 24.01 25.33 -15.96
N ALA A 239 23.22 26.11 -15.19
CA ALA A 239 23.71 27.22 -14.39
C ALA A 239 24.47 26.68 -13.16
N PRO A 240 25.70 27.16 -12.86
CA PRO A 240 26.41 26.77 -11.64
C PRO A 240 25.58 27.17 -10.42
N ALA A 241 25.49 26.26 -9.46
CA ALA A 241 24.81 26.54 -8.19
C ALA A 241 25.43 27.79 -7.55
N LYS A 242 24.65 28.88 -7.44
CA LYS A 242 25.05 30.01 -6.64
C LYS A 242 25.13 29.53 -5.18
N THR A 243 26.35 29.32 -4.70
CA THR A 243 26.62 29.14 -3.29
C THR A 243 26.23 30.43 -2.60
N ASN A 244 25.12 30.45 -1.91
CA ASN A 244 24.79 31.55 -0.96
C ASN A 244 25.81 31.44 0.17
N GLY A 245 26.92 32.17 0.00
CA GLY A 245 27.85 32.48 1.05
C GLY A 245 27.13 33.38 2.07
N ARG A 246 26.71 32.77 3.15
CA ARG A 246 26.19 33.47 4.32
C ARG A 246 27.35 34.24 4.93
N ALA A 247 27.34 35.54 4.76
CA ALA A 247 28.26 36.45 5.43
C ALA A 247 28.19 36.23 6.95
N ALA A 248 29.31 35.78 7.51
CA ALA A 248 29.49 35.65 8.94
C ALA A 248 29.67 37.03 9.52
N THR A 249 28.66 37.55 10.17
CA THR A 249 28.80 38.70 11.07
C THR A 249 29.50 38.24 12.34
N LYS A 250 30.71 38.79 12.54
CA LYS A 250 31.49 38.68 13.77
C LYS A 250 30.74 39.34 14.92
N ALA A 251 30.51 38.59 15.97
CA ALA A 251 30.40 39.17 17.33
C ALA A 251 31.17 38.24 18.28
N SER A 252 32.20 38.81 18.89
CA SER A 252 33.08 38.18 19.86
C SER A 252 32.56 38.32 21.31
N PRO A 253 33.20 37.72 22.30
CA PRO A 253 32.58 36.87 23.32
C PRO A 253 32.57 37.51 24.71
N LYS A 254 31.82 36.96 25.66
CA LYS A 254 32.21 36.99 27.08
C LYS A 254 31.71 35.74 27.82
N ALA A 255 32.66 35.23 28.56
CA ALA A 255 32.69 34.01 29.33
C ALA A 255 31.59 33.90 30.40
N ASN A 256 31.19 32.65 30.71
CA ASN A 256 31.39 32.15 32.07
C ASN A 256 31.42 30.62 32.06
N ALA A 257 32.41 30.12 32.78
CA ALA A 257 32.70 28.72 33.02
C ALA A 257 31.79 28.20 34.13
N GLU A 258 31.39 26.92 34.02
CA GLU A 258 31.64 25.89 35.04
C GLU A 258 31.00 24.55 34.65
N SER A 259 31.91 23.65 34.50
CA SER A 259 31.96 22.23 34.80
C SER A 259 30.69 21.32 34.81
N ARG A 260 30.68 20.23 34.00
CA ARG A 260 30.88 18.88 34.51
C ARG A 260 30.83 17.79 33.41
N ALA A 261 31.93 17.07 33.37
CA ALA A 261 32.12 15.62 33.10
C ALA A 261 31.45 14.97 31.86
N ALA A 262 32.30 14.73 30.89
CA ALA A 262 32.55 13.52 30.12
C ALA A 262 31.47 12.40 30.05
N ARG A 263 30.90 12.23 28.83
CA ARG A 263 30.85 10.90 28.20
C ARG A 263 31.17 11.06 26.72
N LYS A 264 32.29 10.48 26.33
CA LYS A 264 32.81 10.36 24.97
C LYS A 264 31.88 9.46 24.17
N ALA A 265 31.12 10.03 23.22
CA ALA A 265 30.50 9.29 22.13
C ALA A 265 31.51 9.19 20.98
N PRO A 266 31.62 8.03 20.28
CA PRO A 266 32.55 7.89 19.17
C PRO A 266 32.09 8.76 17.99
N PRO A 267 33.03 9.23 17.16
CA PRO A 267 32.69 10.09 16.02
C PRO A 267 31.89 9.28 14.99
N SER A 268 30.65 9.69 14.75
CA SER A 268 29.89 9.24 13.60
C SER A 268 30.58 9.64 12.33
N THR A 269 31.25 8.67 11.72
CA THR A 269 31.86 8.83 10.38
C THR A 269 30.77 9.25 9.40
N ARG A 270 30.92 10.41 8.83
CA ARG A 270 30.10 10.96 7.75
C ARG A 270 30.12 10.04 6.54
N SER A 271 29.07 9.24 6.38
CA SER A 271 28.68 8.62 5.10
C SER A 271 27.88 9.61 4.24
N SER A 272 28.44 10.77 3.91
CA SER A 272 27.70 11.82 3.19
C SER A 272 27.94 11.87 1.68
N SER A 273 28.85 11.03 1.13
CA SER A 273 29.20 11.08 -0.29
C SER A 273 28.47 10.03 -1.17
N THR A 274 28.04 8.91 -0.59
CA THR A 274 27.44 7.80 -1.37
C THR A 274 25.96 8.07 -1.73
N GLY A 275 25.20 8.75 -0.87
CA GLY A 275 23.78 9.06 -1.13
C GLY A 275 23.60 10.08 -2.25
N SER A 276 24.49 11.07 -2.38
CA SER A 276 24.45 12.07 -3.44
C SER A 276 24.75 11.48 -4.83
N SER A 277 25.59 10.46 -4.92
CA SER A 277 25.90 9.78 -6.18
C SER A 277 24.74 8.89 -6.68
N LYS A 278 24.04 8.20 -5.78
CA LYS A 278 22.86 7.38 -6.13
C LYS A 278 21.70 8.26 -6.59
N GLY A 279 21.40 9.34 -5.88
CA GLY A 279 20.34 10.28 -6.27
C GLY A 279 20.58 10.89 -7.65
N ALA A 280 21.82 11.28 -7.95
CA ALA A 280 22.18 11.79 -9.28
C ALA A 280 22.00 10.75 -10.38
N LYS A 281 22.34 9.48 -10.14
CA LYS A 281 22.14 8.38 -11.08
C LYS A 281 20.64 8.06 -11.25
N ALA A 282 19.86 8.02 -10.17
CA ALA A 282 18.41 7.84 -10.23
C ALA A 282 17.74 8.97 -11.03
N LEU A 283 18.18 10.21 -10.84
CA LEU A 283 17.71 11.34 -11.64
C LEU A 283 18.12 11.20 -13.12
N ALA A 284 19.32 10.70 -13.42
CA ALA A 284 19.76 10.46 -14.80
C ALA A 284 18.86 9.41 -15.49
N TYR A 285 18.48 8.35 -14.78
CA TYR A 285 17.50 7.37 -15.28
C TYR A 285 16.17 8.04 -15.62
N ALA A 286 15.61 8.85 -14.72
CA ALA A 286 14.34 9.53 -14.95
C ALA A 286 14.44 10.53 -16.13
N LYS A 287 15.59 11.20 -16.31
CA LYS A 287 15.85 12.08 -17.46
C LYS A 287 15.83 11.36 -18.81
N ALA A 288 16.25 10.11 -18.83
CA ALA A 288 16.22 9.29 -20.04
C ALA A 288 14.78 8.94 -20.47
N GLN A 289 13.80 9.04 -19.56
CA GLN A 289 12.38 8.76 -19.84
C GLN A 289 11.57 10.01 -20.27
N LEU A 290 12.21 11.16 -20.40
CA LEU A 290 11.53 12.39 -20.82
C LEU A 290 10.84 12.22 -22.19
N GLY A 291 9.55 12.58 -22.24
CA GLY A 291 8.71 12.45 -23.43
C GLY A 291 7.92 11.15 -23.51
N GLU A 292 8.23 10.14 -22.71
CA GLU A 292 7.45 8.90 -22.65
C GLU A 292 6.08 9.13 -21.99
N PRO A 293 5.00 8.48 -22.51
CA PRO A 293 3.65 8.76 -22.09
C PRO A 293 3.35 8.30 -20.66
N TYR A 294 2.40 8.97 -20.02
CA TYR A 294 1.78 8.50 -18.80
C TYR A 294 0.87 7.29 -19.07
N ALA A 295 0.93 6.30 -18.20
CA ALA A 295 -0.05 5.22 -18.13
C ALA A 295 -0.36 4.89 -16.66
N ARG A 296 -1.63 4.52 -16.37
CA ARG A 296 -2.04 4.02 -15.05
C ARG A 296 -1.19 2.82 -14.66
N SER A 297 -0.61 2.84 -13.44
CA SER A 297 0.31 1.82 -12.95
C SER A 297 1.49 1.53 -13.88
N GLY A 298 1.90 2.52 -14.69
CA GLY A 298 3.04 2.42 -15.59
C GLY A 298 4.36 2.42 -14.81
N ALA A 299 5.19 1.39 -15.05
CA ALA A 299 6.53 1.24 -14.45
C ALA A 299 7.59 0.96 -15.53
N GLY A 300 7.37 1.45 -16.75
CA GLY A 300 8.29 1.30 -17.88
C GLY A 300 8.17 -0.02 -18.65
N PRO A 301 8.97 -0.21 -19.68
CA PRO A 301 9.98 0.72 -20.19
C PRO A 301 9.43 1.88 -21.04
N SER A 302 8.19 1.81 -21.54
CA SER A 302 7.65 2.75 -22.53
C SER A 302 6.54 3.66 -21.99
N SER A 303 6.13 3.51 -20.75
CA SER A 303 5.09 4.33 -20.13
C SER A 303 5.22 4.31 -18.61
N TRP A 304 4.78 5.40 -17.96
CA TRP A 304 5.07 5.67 -16.55
C TRP A 304 3.87 6.29 -15.84
N ASP A 305 3.66 5.90 -14.57
CA ASP A 305 2.99 6.78 -13.62
C ASP A 305 4.02 7.47 -12.71
N CYS A 306 3.59 8.37 -11.83
CA CYS A 306 4.50 9.18 -11.03
C CYS A 306 5.34 8.34 -10.06
N SER A 307 4.73 7.34 -9.41
CA SER A 307 5.40 6.45 -8.44
C SER A 307 6.19 5.33 -9.12
N GLY A 308 5.77 4.87 -10.28
CA GLY A 308 6.50 3.90 -11.10
C GLY A 308 7.81 4.46 -11.65
N LEU A 309 7.78 5.71 -12.13
CA LEU A 309 8.98 6.41 -12.59
C LEU A 309 10.00 6.54 -11.44
N THR A 310 9.57 6.98 -10.26
CA THR A 310 10.46 7.14 -9.10
C THR A 310 10.95 5.79 -8.58
N MET A 311 10.09 4.77 -8.55
CA MET A 311 10.44 3.40 -8.16
C MET A 311 11.55 2.83 -9.05
N MET A 312 11.39 2.91 -10.36
CA MET A 312 12.37 2.37 -11.31
C MET A 312 13.67 3.19 -11.34
N ALA A 313 13.58 4.51 -11.19
CA ALA A 313 14.76 5.36 -11.10
C ALA A 313 15.65 4.99 -9.91
N TRP A 314 15.06 4.81 -8.72
CA TRP A 314 15.81 4.37 -7.55
C TRP A 314 16.16 2.87 -7.59
N GLY A 315 15.32 2.05 -8.22
CA GLY A 315 15.62 0.64 -8.50
C GLY A 315 16.89 0.46 -9.34
N SER A 316 17.15 1.36 -10.30
CA SER A 316 18.34 1.34 -11.16
C SER A 316 19.66 1.52 -10.39
N VAL A 317 19.59 2.01 -9.15
CA VAL A 317 20.75 2.20 -8.26
C VAL A 317 20.71 1.28 -7.02
N GLY A 318 19.87 0.23 -7.08
CA GLY A 318 19.77 -0.79 -6.03
C GLY A 318 18.97 -0.39 -4.80
N VAL A 319 18.10 0.63 -4.91
CA VAL A 319 17.18 1.02 -3.84
C VAL A 319 15.74 0.64 -4.23
N SER A 320 15.19 -0.36 -3.54
CA SER A 320 13.83 -0.81 -3.77
C SER A 320 12.81 0.12 -3.13
N LEU A 321 11.85 0.60 -3.92
CA LEU A 321 10.71 1.40 -3.49
C LEU A 321 9.41 0.70 -3.87
N PRO A 322 8.34 0.86 -3.07
CA PRO A 322 7.01 0.38 -3.45
C PRO A 322 6.43 1.20 -4.61
N HIS A 323 5.55 0.61 -5.40
CA HIS A 323 4.83 1.30 -6.48
C HIS A 323 3.61 2.04 -5.92
N SER A 324 3.85 2.99 -5.03
CA SER A 324 2.84 3.82 -4.37
C SER A 324 3.50 5.09 -3.83
N SER A 325 3.00 6.26 -4.21
CA SER A 325 3.50 7.55 -3.71
C SER A 325 3.37 7.65 -2.19
N ARG A 326 2.25 7.20 -1.61
CA ARG A 326 2.01 7.18 -0.16
C ARG A 326 2.99 6.29 0.58
N GLN A 327 3.23 5.08 0.06
CA GLN A 327 4.21 4.16 0.67
C GLN A 327 5.65 4.66 0.48
N GLN A 328 5.98 5.29 -0.65
CA GLN A 328 7.28 5.92 -0.86
C GLN A 328 7.52 7.08 0.11
N PHE A 329 6.46 7.81 0.50
CA PHE A 329 6.57 8.89 1.50
C PHE A 329 7.01 8.39 2.88
N SER A 330 6.82 7.13 3.20
CA SER A 330 7.31 6.51 4.44
C SER A 330 8.73 5.92 4.31
N ARG A 331 9.36 6.00 3.13
CA ARG A 331 10.68 5.43 2.88
C ARG A 331 11.78 6.49 2.88
N GLY A 332 12.93 6.13 3.44
CA GLY A 332 14.10 7.01 3.48
C GLY A 332 14.01 8.13 4.52
N GLN A 333 14.98 9.02 4.46
CA GLN A 333 15.13 10.15 5.38
C GLN A 333 14.22 11.31 4.99
N SER A 334 13.55 11.97 5.96
CA SER A 334 12.85 13.22 5.71
C SER A 334 13.86 14.33 5.36
N VAL A 335 13.55 15.12 4.34
CA VAL A 335 14.42 16.20 3.84
C VAL A 335 13.68 17.52 3.92
N ALA A 336 14.31 18.52 4.54
CA ALA A 336 13.78 19.86 4.52
C ALA A 336 13.82 20.45 3.09
N LYS A 337 12.85 21.30 2.75
CA LYS A 337 12.77 21.90 1.41
C LYS A 337 14.03 22.67 1.00
N SER A 338 14.74 23.28 1.99
CA SER A 338 16.03 23.94 1.79
C SER A 338 17.20 23.00 1.47
N ASP A 339 17.10 21.73 1.87
CA ASP A 339 18.18 20.76 1.83
C ASP A 339 18.02 19.73 0.69
N LEU A 340 17.09 20.00 -0.22
CA LEU A 340 16.81 19.18 -1.38
C LEU A 340 18.05 19.04 -2.27
N ARG A 341 18.34 17.78 -2.66
CA ARG A 341 19.42 17.39 -3.57
C ARG A 341 18.86 16.63 -4.75
N SER A 342 19.57 16.65 -5.86
CA SER A 342 19.23 15.91 -7.08
C SER A 342 18.91 14.45 -6.78
N GLY A 343 17.74 13.99 -7.21
CA GLY A 343 17.22 12.63 -6.99
C GLY A 343 16.35 12.46 -5.76
N ASP A 344 16.27 13.44 -4.83
CA ASP A 344 15.33 13.38 -3.72
C ASP A 344 13.89 13.24 -4.26
N LEU A 345 13.06 12.45 -3.57
CA LEU A 345 11.65 12.35 -3.86
C LEU A 345 10.92 13.56 -3.29
N VAL A 346 10.14 14.21 -4.12
CA VAL A 346 9.29 15.36 -3.72
C VAL A 346 7.85 14.96 -3.90
N PHE A 347 7.07 15.12 -2.83
CA PHE A 347 5.68 14.71 -2.76
C PHE A 347 4.76 15.93 -2.76
N PHE A 348 3.58 15.75 -3.37
CA PHE A 348 2.62 16.81 -3.59
C PHE A 348 1.22 16.35 -3.18
N TYR A 349 0.38 17.36 -2.88
CA TYR A 349 -1.00 17.24 -2.38
C TYR A 349 -1.06 16.68 -0.95
N SER A 350 -2.08 17.08 -0.20
CA SER A 350 -2.25 16.65 1.21
C SER A 350 -2.47 15.17 1.40
N ASP A 351 -3.00 14.50 0.38
CA ASP A 351 -3.24 13.07 0.34
C ASP A 351 -2.05 12.26 -0.21
N ILE A 352 -0.91 12.94 -0.51
CA ILE A 352 0.32 12.34 -1.07
C ILE A 352 0.06 11.59 -2.39
N SER A 353 -0.88 12.08 -3.19
CA SER A 353 -1.27 11.42 -4.44
C SER A 353 -0.31 11.65 -5.61
N HIS A 354 0.80 12.36 -5.40
CA HIS A 354 1.77 12.62 -6.47
C HIS A 354 3.20 12.71 -5.96
N VAL A 355 4.14 12.23 -6.78
CA VAL A 355 5.57 12.23 -6.48
C VAL A 355 6.40 12.50 -7.75
N GLY A 356 7.57 13.08 -7.57
CA GLY A 356 8.59 13.21 -8.62
C GLY A 356 10.00 13.28 -8.06
N LEU A 357 11.00 13.28 -8.94
CA LEU A 357 12.41 13.40 -8.55
C LEU A 357 12.87 14.87 -8.65
N TYR A 358 13.47 15.36 -7.59
CA TYR A 358 14.07 16.69 -7.58
C TYR A 358 15.24 16.76 -8.57
N ALA A 359 15.18 17.74 -9.47
CA ALA A 359 16.17 17.92 -10.53
C ALA A 359 17.16 19.07 -10.28
N GLY A 360 16.99 19.80 -9.17
CA GLY A 360 17.73 21.02 -8.86
C GLY A 360 16.94 22.28 -9.20
N ASN A 361 17.31 23.41 -8.62
CA ASN A 361 16.76 24.75 -8.92
C ASN A 361 15.22 24.84 -8.86
N GLY A 362 14.60 24.12 -7.92
CA GLY A 362 13.15 24.09 -7.75
C GLY A 362 12.39 23.34 -8.86
N GLN A 363 13.08 22.53 -9.65
CA GLN A 363 12.50 21.70 -10.71
C GLN A 363 12.35 20.24 -10.24
N VAL A 364 11.32 19.58 -10.77
CA VAL A 364 11.03 18.15 -10.55
C VAL A 364 10.79 17.48 -11.88
N ILE A 365 11.28 16.25 -12.08
CA ILE A 365 10.86 15.36 -13.16
C ILE A 365 9.75 14.47 -12.64
N HIS A 366 8.67 14.34 -13.40
CA HIS A 366 7.53 13.52 -13.04
C HIS A 366 6.78 12.98 -14.27
N ALA A 367 5.98 11.94 -14.08
CA ALA A 367 4.93 11.52 -15.01
C ALA A 367 3.60 12.11 -14.49
N PRO A 368 3.05 13.16 -15.14
CA PRO A 368 2.05 14.00 -14.49
C PRO A 368 0.64 13.40 -14.40
N ARG A 369 0.09 12.94 -15.53
CA ARG A 369 -1.30 12.49 -15.64
C ARG A 369 -1.60 11.90 -17.02
N PRO A 370 -2.74 11.21 -17.21
CA PRO A 370 -3.18 10.74 -18.53
C PRO A 370 -3.20 11.85 -19.59
N GLY A 371 -2.72 11.52 -20.79
CA GLY A 371 -2.62 12.45 -21.91
C GLY A 371 -1.39 13.37 -21.87
N LYS A 372 -0.50 13.16 -20.89
CA LYS A 372 0.79 13.85 -20.78
C LYS A 372 1.94 12.84 -20.81
N SER A 373 3.14 13.36 -20.99
CA SER A 373 4.38 12.61 -20.97
C SER A 373 5.24 13.02 -19.79
N VAL A 374 6.24 12.22 -19.48
CA VAL A 374 7.28 12.57 -18.49
C VAL A 374 7.88 13.93 -18.86
N GLU A 375 7.82 14.86 -17.94
CA GLU A 375 8.25 16.24 -18.15
C GLU A 375 8.86 16.86 -16.91
N TYR A 376 9.51 18.03 -17.06
CA TYR A 376 9.90 18.87 -15.96
C TYR A 376 8.76 19.79 -15.53
N ILE A 377 8.68 20.05 -14.21
CA ILE A 377 7.76 21.06 -13.67
C ILE A 377 8.45 21.83 -12.53
N LYS A 378 8.09 23.11 -12.35
CA LYS A 378 8.46 23.84 -11.14
C LYS A 378 7.66 23.34 -9.94
N MET A 379 8.32 23.04 -8.84
CA MET A 379 7.68 22.59 -7.58
C MET A 379 6.59 23.55 -7.10
N SER A 380 6.73 24.86 -7.38
CA SER A 380 5.75 25.88 -6.99
C SER A 380 4.40 25.77 -7.69
N TYR A 381 4.28 24.95 -8.73
CA TYR A 381 3.02 24.76 -9.47
C TYR A 381 2.12 23.68 -8.89
N MET A 382 2.60 22.97 -7.88
CA MET A 382 1.85 21.94 -7.17
C MET A 382 1.97 22.15 -5.64
N PRO A 383 0.93 21.85 -4.86
CA PRO A 383 0.97 21.92 -3.39
C PRO A 383 2.03 20.98 -2.83
N TYR A 384 3.11 21.51 -2.28
CA TYR A 384 4.20 20.72 -1.69
C TYR A 384 3.75 20.08 -0.38
N ALA A 385 3.96 18.77 -0.23
CA ALA A 385 3.63 18.01 0.97
C ALA A 385 4.85 17.57 1.78
N GLY A 386 5.98 17.30 1.13
CA GLY A 386 7.21 16.88 1.80
C GLY A 386 8.23 16.30 0.85
N ALA A 387 9.37 15.88 1.41
CA ALA A 387 10.42 15.21 0.60
C ALA A 387 11.10 14.09 1.37
N ARG A 388 11.64 13.12 0.62
CA ARG A 388 12.38 11.97 1.14
C ARG A 388 13.65 11.72 0.34
N ARG A 389 14.69 11.22 1.03
CA ARG A 389 15.93 10.72 0.43
C ARG A 389 16.02 9.23 0.70
N PRO A 390 15.79 8.38 -0.32
CA PRO A 390 15.71 6.92 -0.12
C PRO A 390 17.06 6.23 0.13
N GLY A 391 18.19 6.80 -0.30
CA GLY A 391 19.48 6.15 -0.18
C GLY A 391 20.68 7.06 0.02
#